data_0a071557e21fab43edce06fdf919e6f3
#
_entry.id   0a071557e21fab43edce06fdf919e6f3
#
_cell.length_a   1.000
_cell.length_b   1.000
_cell.length_c   1.000
_cell.angle_alpha   90.00
_cell.angle_beta   90.00
_cell.angle_gamma   90.00
#
_symmetry.space_group_name_H-M   'P 1'
#
loop_
_entity.id
_entity.type
_entity.pdbx_description
1 polymer ?
#
loop_
_entity_poly.entity_id
_entity_poly.type
_entity_poly.pdbx_seq_one_letter_code
_entity_poly.pdbx_strand_id
1 'polypeptide(L)'
;MRDVVIAGYLRSPQSRSRPKDPERDWLQPLRADELLASVVKSLLERAEVKPDQIDDFLVGCAFGVAENWSYGGRTPVFLADLDETIPAKFIDMQCGSGMAAVHTGFLEIAAGFADTVLATGMEHMTRVPMGPTLFEQGAISVNPRLYSDEFAHWDMQTSMNMGLTAEKLAKHTGISREEMDRWGVRSHMLAVKARESGFFDDEILPFDLKQPDGSSKRIDHDQAVREDVTLESMAGLTTPFDPNGTITPGNASPLNAGAAALLLMSAETAMARGIQPLAVIRSLGFAGVDPTVMGKGPVPAVNKALDKANLKAADIDCWEINEAFSVVALHC
;
A
#
# COMPACT_ATOMS: atom_id res chain seq x y z
N MET A 1 -10.26 16.48 -20.77
CA MET A 1 -10.44 15.71 -19.50
C MET A 1 -10.61 16.72 -18.40
N ARG A 2 -11.48 16.44 -17.44
CA ARG A 2 -11.67 17.29 -16.24
C ARG A 2 -10.44 17.18 -15.33
N ASP A 3 -10.12 18.25 -14.66
CA ASP A 3 -9.06 18.22 -13.64
C ASP A 3 -9.53 17.45 -12.40
N VAL A 4 -8.68 16.56 -11.92
CA VAL A 4 -8.95 15.71 -10.74
C VAL A 4 -8.03 16.12 -9.61
N VAL A 5 -8.62 16.35 -8.44
CA VAL A 5 -7.91 16.82 -7.26
C VAL A 5 -8.02 15.82 -6.11
N ILE A 6 -7.01 15.82 -5.25
CA ILE A 6 -7.07 15.18 -3.94
C ILE A 6 -7.65 16.21 -2.98
N ALA A 7 -8.82 15.91 -2.42
CA ALA A 7 -9.58 16.77 -1.53
C ALA A 7 -9.39 16.41 -0.04
N GLY A 8 -8.92 15.20 0.24
CA GLY A 8 -8.66 14.75 1.60
C GLY A 8 -7.90 13.42 1.63
N TYR A 9 -7.28 13.13 2.75
CA TYR A 9 -6.58 11.87 3.00
C TYR A 9 -6.60 11.52 4.48
N LEU A 10 -6.54 10.22 4.76
CA LEU A 10 -6.41 9.69 6.10
C LEU A 10 -5.95 8.24 6.03
N ARG A 11 -5.20 7.78 7.03
CA ARG A 11 -4.82 6.37 7.17
C ARG A 11 -4.88 5.91 8.62
N SER A 12 -4.92 4.61 8.82
CA SER A 12 -4.63 4.02 10.13
C SER A 12 -3.12 4.06 10.40
N PRO A 13 -2.67 3.85 11.65
CA PRO A 13 -1.32 3.37 11.89
C PRO A 13 -1.07 2.10 11.07
N GLN A 14 0.18 1.85 10.68
CA GLN A 14 0.60 0.59 10.09
C GLN A 14 1.15 -0.31 11.19
N SER A 15 0.51 -1.45 11.44
CA SER A 15 1.07 -2.41 12.38
C SER A 15 2.02 -3.38 11.72
N ARG A 16 2.86 -4.03 12.51
CA ARG A 16 3.73 -5.10 12.04
C ARG A 16 3.04 -6.44 12.17
N SER A 17 2.64 -6.98 11.02
CA SER A 17 1.98 -8.28 10.96
C SER A 17 2.87 -9.43 11.45
N ARG A 18 2.24 -10.34 12.20
CA ARG A 18 2.91 -11.47 12.82
C ARG A 18 2.00 -12.72 12.81
N PRO A 19 1.91 -13.43 11.68
CA PRO A 19 1.02 -14.59 11.57
C PRO A 19 1.31 -15.70 12.59
N LYS A 20 2.59 -15.84 13.04
CA LYS A 20 3.01 -16.84 14.03
C LYS A 20 2.88 -16.38 15.48
N ASP A 21 2.76 -15.08 15.70
CA ASP A 21 2.72 -14.38 17.00
C ASP A 21 1.67 -13.27 16.94
N PRO A 22 0.39 -13.56 16.66
CA PRO A 22 -0.62 -12.55 16.33
C PRO A 22 -0.83 -11.51 17.45
N GLU A 23 -0.67 -11.86 18.70
CA GLU A 23 -0.79 -10.96 19.85
C GLU A 23 0.25 -9.83 19.86
N ARG A 24 1.32 -9.94 19.07
CA ARG A 24 2.35 -8.89 18.91
C ARG A 24 2.04 -7.89 17.80
N ASP A 25 1.00 -8.13 17.03
CA ASP A 25 0.48 -7.17 16.05
C ASP A 25 -0.53 -6.27 16.74
N TRP A 26 -0.25 -4.97 16.79
CA TRP A 26 -1.09 -4.02 17.51
C TRP A 26 -2.50 -3.90 16.95
N LEU A 27 -2.70 -4.11 15.64
CA LEU A 27 -4.01 -4.03 14.99
C LEU A 27 -4.71 -5.40 14.88
N GLN A 28 -4.11 -6.46 15.41
CA GLN A 28 -4.70 -7.81 15.37
C GLN A 28 -6.16 -7.89 15.85
N PRO A 29 -6.62 -7.09 16.84
CA PRO A 29 -8.02 -7.15 17.28
C PRO A 29 -9.04 -6.69 16.23
N LEU A 30 -8.62 -5.88 15.24
CA LEU A 30 -9.49 -5.33 14.19
C LEU A 30 -9.30 -6.06 12.87
N ARG A 31 -10.37 -6.19 12.10
CA ARG A 31 -10.33 -6.65 10.71
C ARG A 31 -9.90 -5.51 9.78
N ALA A 32 -9.38 -5.85 8.60
CA ALA A 32 -9.01 -4.84 7.60
C ALA A 32 -10.19 -3.97 7.18
N ASP A 33 -11.37 -4.55 7.01
CA ASP A 33 -12.60 -3.84 6.64
C ASP A 33 -13.11 -2.92 7.75
N GLU A 34 -12.94 -3.27 9.03
CA GLU A 34 -13.26 -2.41 10.19
C GLU A 34 -12.29 -1.22 10.29
N LEU A 35 -11.00 -1.47 10.04
CA LEU A 35 -9.99 -0.41 9.97
C LEU A 35 -10.34 0.59 8.87
N LEU A 36 -10.65 0.08 7.66
CA LEU A 36 -11.00 0.92 6.52
C LEU A 36 -12.27 1.71 6.78
N ALA A 37 -13.31 1.09 7.32
CA ALA A 37 -14.57 1.76 7.64
C ALA A 37 -14.35 2.94 8.62
N SER A 38 -13.50 2.74 9.65
CA SER A 38 -13.16 3.79 10.61
C SER A 38 -12.41 4.95 9.96
N VAL A 39 -11.44 4.64 9.11
CA VAL A 39 -10.66 5.65 8.35
C VAL A 39 -11.58 6.46 7.43
N VAL A 40 -12.48 5.80 6.71
CA VAL A 40 -13.40 6.46 5.76
C VAL A 40 -14.38 7.37 6.49
N LYS A 41 -15.00 6.91 7.59
CA LYS A 41 -15.90 7.74 8.40
C LYS A 41 -15.20 9.03 8.86
N SER A 42 -14.02 8.88 9.45
CA SER A 42 -13.27 10.03 9.96
C SER A 42 -12.78 10.95 8.83
N LEU A 43 -12.44 10.41 7.66
CA LEU A 43 -12.08 11.23 6.51
C LEU A 43 -13.25 12.08 6.02
N LEU A 44 -14.44 11.48 5.88
CA LEU A 44 -15.65 12.20 5.44
C LEU A 44 -16.07 13.27 6.45
N GLU A 45 -15.97 12.97 7.75
CA GLU A 45 -16.22 13.95 8.81
C GLU A 45 -15.25 15.14 8.74
N ARG A 46 -13.94 14.87 8.57
CA ARG A 46 -12.90 15.92 8.43
C ARG A 46 -13.08 16.78 7.19
N ALA A 47 -13.49 16.16 6.09
CA ALA A 47 -13.70 16.83 4.81
C ALA A 47 -15.08 17.51 4.71
N GLU A 48 -15.94 17.35 5.71
CA GLU A 48 -17.32 17.83 5.71
C GLU A 48 -18.12 17.36 4.49
N VAL A 49 -17.85 16.12 4.03
CA VAL A 49 -18.51 15.48 2.88
C VAL A 49 -19.51 14.45 3.37
N LYS A 50 -20.75 14.57 2.90
CA LYS A 50 -21.82 13.63 3.28
C LYS A 50 -21.73 12.35 2.46
N PRO A 51 -22.17 11.19 3.01
CA PRO A 51 -22.20 9.92 2.30
C PRO A 51 -22.93 9.99 0.95
N ASP A 52 -24.07 10.66 0.87
CA ASP A 52 -24.88 10.83 -0.35
C ASP A 52 -24.20 11.64 -1.46
N GLN A 53 -23.02 12.17 -1.21
CA GLN A 53 -22.21 12.93 -2.17
C GLN A 53 -21.09 12.11 -2.79
N ILE A 54 -20.99 10.83 -2.49
CA ILE A 54 -19.97 9.90 -3.01
C ILE A 54 -20.57 9.13 -4.18
N ASP A 55 -19.92 9.21 -5.33
CA ASP A 55 -20.35 8.54 -6.57
C ASP A 55 -19.80 7.12 -6.70
N ASP A 56 -18.62 6.84 -6.13
CA ASP A 56 -18.01 5.50 -6.15
C ASP A 56 -17.07 5.26 -4.98
N PHE A 57 -16.95 3.98 -4.58
CA PHE A 57 -16.11 3.50 -3.50
C PHE A 57 -15.18 2.40 -4.01
N LEU A 58 -13.87 2.69 -4.09
CA LEU A 58 -12.87 1.81 -4.66
C LEU A 58 -11.97 1.23 -3.56
N VAL A 59 -11.92 -0.09 -3.45
CA VAL A 59 -11.14 -0.80 -2.43
C VAL A 59 -9.99 -1.54 -3.07
N GLY A 60 -8.77 -1.06 -2.88
CA GLY A 60 -7.54 -1.77 -3.24
C GLY A 60 -7.12 -2.76 -2.14
N CYS A 61 -6.86 -4.02 -2.52
CA CYS A 61 -6.33 -5.02 -1.60
C CYS A 61 -5.60 -6.10 -2.40
N ALA A 62 -4.42 -6.51 -1.94
CA ALA A 62 -3.61 -7.50 -2.66
C ALA A 62 -4.13 -8.93 -2.49
N PHE A 63 -4.70 -9.25 -1.35
CA PHE A 63 -5.22 -10.58 -1.03
C PHE A 63 -6.68 -10.51 -0.60
N GLY A 64 -7.57 -10.37 -1.58
CA GLY A 64 -9.04 -10.33 -1.40
C GLY A 64 -9.64 -11.69 -1.05
N VAL A 65 -9.05 -12.41 -0.10
CA VAL A 65 -9.46 -13.74 0.35
C VAL A 65 -9.70 -13.75 1.86
N ALA A 66 -10.32 -14.78 2.37
CA ALA A 66 -10.65 -14.93 3.78
C ALA A 66 -11.31 -13.64 4.33
N GLU A 67 -10.77 -13.06 5.43
CA GLU A 67 -11.33 -11.83 6.04
C GLU A 67 -11.12 -10.56 5.20
N ASN A 68 -10.18 -10.55 4.26
CA ASN A 68 -10.01 -9.44 3.32
C ASN A 68 -11.01 -9.49 2.14
N TRP A 69 -11.76 -10.57 1.98
CA TRP A 69 -12.82 -10.64 0.98
C TRP A 69 -13.99 -9.72 1.36
N SER A 70 -14.21 -8.71 0.55
CA SER A 70 -15.10 -7.58 0.88
C SER A 70 -16.39 -7.55 0.08
N TYR A 71 -16.77 -8.67 -0.55
CA TYR A 71 -17.95 -8.72 -1.43
C TYR A 71 -17.93 -7.60 -2.50
N GLY A 72 -16.83 -7.51 -3.24
CA GLY A 72 -16.63 -6.48 -4.27
C GLY A 72 -16.51 -5.05 -3.72
N GLY A 73 -16.03 -4.89 -2.48
CA GLY A 73 -15.90 -3.58 -1.82
C GLY A 73 -17.10 -3.18 -0.97
N ARG A 74 -18.19 -3.98 -0.94
CA ARG A 74 -19.42 -3.61 -0.21
C ARG A 74 -19.30 -3.68 1.31
N THR A 75 -18.50 -4.60 1.86
CA THR A 75 -18.38 -4.75 3.31
C THR A 75 -17.93 -3.45 3.99
N PRO A 76 -16.87 -2.75 3.54
CA PRO A 76 -16.50 -1.46 4.12
C PRO A 76 -17.58 -0.38 3.98
N VAL A 77 -18.36 -0.37 2.89
CA VAL A 77 -19.48 0.56 2.72
C VAL A 77 -20.51 0.38 3.83
N PHE A 78 -20.91 -0.88 4.11
CA PHE A 78 -21.86 -1.19 5.17
C PHE A 78 -21.31 -0.86 6.57
N LEU A 79 -20.06 -1.25 6.85
CA LEU A 79 -19.41 -0.98 8.14
C LEU A 79 -19.19 0.52 8.39
N ALA A 80 -18.95 1.29 7.32
CA ALA A 80 -18.85 2.73 7.40
C ALA A 80 -20.20 3.43 7.48
N ASP A 81 -21.32 2.69 7.42
CA ASP A 81 -22.69 3.22 7.42
C ASP A 81 -22.90 4.29 6.35
N LEU A 82 -22.35 4.00 5.15
CA LEU A 82 -22.52 4.84 3.98
C LEU A 82 -23.83 4.53 3.27
N ASP A 83 -24.24 5.40 2.36
CA ASP A 83 -25.46 5.25 1.58
C ASP A 83 -25.41 3.95 0.75
N GLU A 84 -26.50 3.20 0.76
CA GLU A 84 -26.64 1.94 0.04
C GLU A 84 -26.60 2.08 -1.48
N THR A 85 -26.83 3.27 -1.99
CA THR A 85 -26.81 3.59 -3.43
C THR A 85 -25.39 3.79 -3.96
N ILE A 86 -24.39 3.95 -3.08
CA ILE A 86 -22.99 4.10 -3.50
C ILE A 86 -22.51 2.77 -4.11
N PRO A 87 -22.13 2.72 -5.38
CA PRO A 87 -21.48 1.56 -5.95
C PRO A 87 -20.13 1.31 -5.29
N ALA A 88 -19.65 0.06 -5.34
CA ALA A 88 -18.33 -0.27 -4.83
C ALA A 88 -17.62 -1.24 -5.77
N LYS A 89 -16.29 -1.11 -5.85
CA LYS A 89 -15.43 -1.99 -6.65
C LYS A 89 -14.24 -2.45 -5.82
N PHE A 90 -13.90 -3.72 -5.97
CA PHE A 90 -12.67 -4.29 -5.43
C PHE A 90 -11.60 -4.33 -6.53
N ILE A 91 -10.40 -3.87 -6.22
CA ILE A 91 -9.29 -3.74 -7.16
C ILE A 91 -8.08 -4.50 -6.63
N ASP A 92 -7.63 -5.49 -7.40
CA ASP A 92 -6.42 -6.25 -7.15
C ASP A 92 -5.38 -5.95 -8.25
N MET A 93 -4.31 -5.34 -7.85
CA MET A 93 -3.07 -5.17 -8.60
C MET A 93 -1.89 -5.44 -7.66
N GLN A 94 -2.03 -6.45 -6.79
CA GLN A 94 -1.08 -6.81 -5.76
C GLN A 94 -0.65 -5.57 -4.93
N CYS A 95 0.63 -5.37 -4.65
CA CYS A 95 1.14 -4.23 -3.88
C CYS A 95 0.74 -2.85 -4.46
N GLY A 96 0.33 -2.79 -5.72
CA GLY A 96 -0.16 -1.59 -6.40
C GLY A 96 -1.68 -1.36 -6.30
N SER A 97 -2.43 -2.18 -5.56
CA SER A 97 -3.91 -2.12 -5.55
C SER A 97 -4.46 -0.77 -5.09
N GLY A 98 -3.89 -0.18 -4.04
CA GLY A 98 -4.29 1.16 -3.58
C GLY A 98 -4.02 2.24 -4.63
N MET A 99 -2.87 2.19 -5.30
CA MET A 99 -2.57 3.10 -6.41
C MET A 99 -3.52 2.87 -7.59
N ALA A 100 -3.88 1.61 -7.90
CA ALA A 100 -4.84 1.29 -8.96
C ALA A 100 -6.26 1.80 -8.63
N ALA A 101 -6.66 1.83 -7.36
CA ALA A 101 -7.89 2.48 -6.93
C ALA A 101 -7.85 3.99 -7.21
N VAL A 102 -6.74 4.68 -6.89
CA VAL A 102 -6.56 6.11 -7.23
C VAL A 102 -6.62 6.33 -8.75
N HIS A 103 -5.95 5.48 -9.53
CA HIS A 103 -5.97 5.57 -11.00
C HIS A 103 -7.38 5.36 -11.58
N THR A 104 -8.15 4.41 -11.02
CA THR A 104 -9.53 4.17 -11.45
C THR A 104 -10.40 5.38 -11.13
N GLY A 105 -10.37 5.89 -9.91
CA GLY A 105 -11.13 7.08 -9.52
C GLY A 105 -10.76 8.31 -10.33
N PHE A 106 -9.46 8.51 -10.62
CA PHE A 106 -9.03 9.56 -11.54
C PHE A 106 -9.69 9.42 -12.93
N LEU A 107 -9.68 8.21 -13.51
CA LEU A 107 -10.25 7.99 -14.85
C LEU A 107 -11.77 8.21 -14.87
N GLU A 108 -12.48 7.79 -13.83
CA GLU A 108 -13.92 8.00 -13.70
C GLU A 108 -14.27 9.51 -13.63
N ILE A 109 -13.56 10.27 -12.80
CA ILE A 109 -13.78 11.71 -12.66
C ILE A 109 -13.36 12.45 -13.93
N ALA A 110 -12.17 12.15 -14.46
CA ALA A 110 -11.64 12.80 -15.66
C ALA A 110 -12.51 12.58 -16.90
N ALA A 111 -13.18 11.42 -16.97
CA ALA A 111 -14.13 11.07 -18.04
C ALA A 111 -15.56 11.59 -17.80
N GLY A 112 -15.86 12.13 -16.61
CA GLY A 112 -17.16 12.69 -16.25
C GLY A 112 -18.21 11.65 -15.81
N PHE A 113 -17.79 10.45 -15.42
CA PHE A 113 -18.69 9.41 -14.86
C PHE A 113 -18.91 9.58 -13.36
N ALA A 114 -18.02 10.27 -12.67
CA ALA A 114 -18.09 10.58 -11.25
C ALA A 114 -17.61 12.01 -10.98
N ASP A 115 -18.05 12.58 -9.88
CA ASP A 115 -17.58 13.88 -9.35
C ASP A 115 -16.76 13.71 -8.08
N THR A 116 -17.07 12.69 -7.28
CA THR A 116 -16.45 12.43 -5.98
C THR A 116 -16.26 10.93 -5.79
N VAL A 117 -15.02 10.49 -5.58
CA VAL A 117 -14.66 9.08 -5.44
C VAL A 117 -13.84 8.87 -4.18
N LEU A 118 -14.18 7.86 -3.40
CA LEU A 118 -13.32 7.32 -2.34
C LEU A 118 -12.38 6.27 -2.93
N ALA A 119 -11.11 6.60 -3.08
CA ALA A 119 -10.05 5.68 -3.47
C ALA A 119 -9.32 5.17 -2.23
N THR A 120 -9.48 3.90 -1.91
CA THR A 120 -9.07 3.33 -0.63
C THR A 120 -8.19 2.10 -0.78
N GLY A 121 -7.56 1.69 0.31
CA GLY A 121 -6.82 0.44 0.40
C GLY A 121 -6.87 -0.14 1.80
N MET A 122 -6.86 -1.47 1.89
CA MET A 122 -6.80 -2.20 3.14
C MET A 122 -6.00 -3.48 2.98
N GLU A 123 -5.30 -3.88 4.03
CA GLU A 123 -4.63 -5.19 4.10
C GLU A 123 -4.45 -5.60 5.55
N HIS A 124 -4.48 -6.91 5.86
CA HIS A 124 -4.16 -7.41 7.19
C HIS A 124 -3.43 -8.74 7.13
N MET A 125 -2.10 -8.69 7.07
CA MET A 125 -1.26 -9.87 6.81
C MET A 125 -1.01 -10.76 8.06
N THR A 126 -1.52 -10.40 9.24
CA THR A 126 -1.59 -11.33 10.38
C THR A 126 -2.82 -12.23 10.29
N ARG A 127 -4.00 -11.65 9.98
CA ARG A 127 -5.28 -12.36 9.94
C ARG A 127 -5.49 -13.09 8.60
N VAL A 128 -4.92 -12.56 7.53
CA VAL A 128 -4.83 -13.20 6.21
C VAL A 128 -3.35 -13.35 5.87
N PRO A 129 -2.68 -14.40 6.38
CA PRO A 129 -1.24 -14.55 6.28
C PRO A 129 -0.81 -14.84 4.84
N MET A 130 0.22 -14.12 4.39
CA MET A 130 0.88 -14.41 3.11
C MET A 130 1.72 -15.70 3.19
N GLY A 131 1.88 -16.35 2.04
CA GLY A 131 2.80 -17.46 1.87
C GLY A 131 2.12 -18.84 1.81
N PRO A 132 2.81 -19.92 2.19
CA PRO A 132 2.35 -21.29 1.98
C PRO A 132 0.93 -21.57 2.51
N THR A 133 0.57 -20.99 3.64
CA THR A 133 -0.73 -21.22 4.28
C THR A 133 -1.92 -20.86 3.38
N LEU A 134 -1.82 -19.79 2.57
CA LEU A 134 -2.88 -19.42 1.63
C LEU A 134 -3.06 -20.45 0.51
N PHE A 135 -1.95 -21.03 0.04
CA PHE A 135 -1.95 -22.07 -1.00
C PHE A 135 -2.41 -23.42 -0.44
N GLU A 136 -1.94 -23.81 0.74
CA GLU A 136 -2.29 -25.06 1.41
C GLU A 136 -3.77 -25.14 1.77
N GLN A 137 -4.36 -24.03 2.19
CA GLN A 137 -5.79 -23.94 2.51
C GLN A 137 -6.69 -23.74 1.28
N GLY A 138 -6.11 -23.65 0.07
CA GLY A 138 -6.86 -23.46 -1.17
C GLY A 138 -7.48 -22.06 -1.33
N ALA A 139 -7.11 -21.09 -0.50
CA ALA A 139 -7.57 -19.71 -0.63
C ALA A 139 -7.04 -19.04 -1.91
N ILE A 140 -5.85 -19.45 -2.35
CA ILE A 140 -5.23 -19.05 -3.62
C ILE A 140 -4.79 -20.31 -4.36
N SER A 141 -5.05 -20.37 -5.66
CA SER A 141 -4.60 -21.47 -6.52
C SER A 141 -4.00 -20.90 -7.80
N VAL A 142 -2.70 -21.06 -7.95
CA VAL A 142 -2.02 -20.74 -9.21
C VAL A 142 -2.31 -21.84 -10.24
N ASN A 143 -2.55 -21.46 -11.50
CA ASN A 143 -2.77 -22.44 -12.55
C ASN A 143 -1.52 -23.36 -12.70
N PRO A 144 -1.65 -24.68 -12.47
CA PRO A 144 -0.50 -25.59 -12.48
C PRO A 144 0.21 -25.68 -13.83
N ARG A 145 -0.45 -25.33 -14.93
CA ARG A 145 0.20 -25.24 -16.25
C ARG A 145 1.37 -24.26 -16.29
N LEU A 146 1.32 -23.19 -15.47
CA LEU A 146 2.42 -22.21 -15.41
C LEU A 146 3.73 -22.80 -14.88
N TYR A 147 3.69 -23.99 -14.26
CA TYR A 147 4.86 -24.70 -13.78
C TYR A 147 5.32 -25.82 -14.74
N SER A 148 4.70 -25.95 -15.92
CA SER A 148 5.11 -26.91 -16.95
C SER A 148 6.26 -26.36 -17.80
N ASP A 149 6.95 -27.25 -18.53
CA ASP A 149 8.06 -26.91 -19.44
C ASP A 149 7.64 -25.89 -20.51
N GLU A 150 6.39 -25.91 -20.96
CA GLU A 150 5.81 -24.95 -21.91
C GLU A 150 5.94 -23.49 -21.43
N PHE A 151 5.82 -23.27 -20.10
CA PHE A 151 5.83 -21.94 -19.47
C PHE A 151 7.09 -21.69 -18.62
N ALA A 152 8.11 -22.56 -18.72
CA ALA A 152 9.34 -22.46 -17.90
C ALA A 152 10.06 -21.11 -18.02
N HIS A 153 9.88 -20.42 -19.17
CA HIS A 153 10.45 -19.08 -19.40
C HIS A 153 9.94 -17.99 -18.45
N TRP A 154 8.79 -18.19 -17.81
CA TRP A 154 8.28 -17.26 -16.79
C TRP A 154 8.93 -17.44 -15.43
N ASP A 155 9.68 -18.53 -15.21
CA ASP A 155 10.33 -18.84 -13.93
C ASP A 155 9.38 -18.55 -12.74
N MET A 156 8.29 -19.31 -12.68
CA MET A 156 7.23 -19.05 -11.67
C MET A 156 7.72 -19.20 -10.24
N GLN A 157 8.78 -19.96 -10.00
CA GLN A 157 9.40 -20.06 -8.69
C GLN A 157 9.94 -18.72 -8.22
N THR A 158 10.68 -18.02 -9.07
CA THR A 158 11.19 -16.67 -8.79
C THR A 158 10.05 -15.66 -8.85
N SER A 159 9.21 -15.69 -9.88
CA SER A 159 8.14 -14.70 -10.13
C SER A 159 7.12 -14.61 -9.00
N MET A 160 6.84 -15.72 -8.31
CA MET A 160 5.90 -15.77 -7.19
C MET A 160 6.55 -15.52 -5.82
N ASN A 161 7.86 -15.29 -5.77
CA ASN A 161 8.60 -15.03 -4.54
C ASN A 161 9.29 -13.66 -4.60
N MET A 162 8.69 -12.68 -3.94
CA MET A 162 9.17 -11.29 -3.99
C MET A 162 10.60 -11.12 -3.49
N GLY A 163 11.03 -11.92 -2.50
CA GLY A 163 12.42 -11.92 -2.04
C GLY A 163 13.40 -12.42 -3.10
N LEU A 164 13.05 -13.47 -3.85
CA LEU A 164 13.88 -13.96 -4.96
C LEU A 164 13.91 -12.96 -6.12
N THR A 165 12.82 -12.25 -6.40
CA THR A 165 12.83 -11.16 -7.40
C THR A 165 13.76 -10.03 -6.99
N ALA A 166 13.79 -9.68 -5.71
CA ALA A 166 14.69 -8.67 -5.17
C ALA A 166 16.17 -9.12 -5.22
N GLU A 167 16.48 -10.38 -4.88
CA GLU A 167 17.82 -10.96 -5.03
C GLU A 167 18.28 -10.92 -6.50
N LYS A 168 17.39 -11.28 -7.43
CA LYS A 168 17.70 -11.22 -8.87
C LYS A 168 17.92 -9.79 -9.34
N LEU A 169 17.15 -8.82 -8.82
CA LEU A 169 17.34 -7.42 -9.13
C LEU A 169 18.68 -6.90 -8.60
N ALA A 170 19.06 -7.27 -7.38
CA ALA A 170 20.36 -6.90 -6.79
C ALA A 170 21.53 -7.43 -7.64
N LYS A 171 21.45 -8.69 -8.07
CA LYS A 171 22.44 -9.29 -8.99
C LYS A 171 22.53 -8.55 -10.33
N HIS A 172 21.39 -8.13 -10.90
CA HIS A 172 21.35 -7.41 -12.18
C HIS A 172 21.89 -5.98 -12.11
N THR A 173 21.67 -5.31 -10.99
CA THR A 173 22.05 -3.90 -10.81
C THR A 173 23.45 -3.74 -10.21
N GLY A 174 23.96 -4.77 -9.57
CA GLY A 174 25.20 -4.72 -8.81
C GLY A 174 25.11 -3.92 -7.50
N ILE A 175 23.89 -3.58 -7.07
CA ILE A 175 23.65 -2.89 -5.79
C ILE A 175 24.05 -3.83 -4.65
N SER A 176 24.97 -3.37 -3.81
CA SER A 176 25.54 -4.17 -2.73
C SER A 176 24.61 -4.30 -1.53
N ARG A 177 24.84 -5.31 -0.72
CA ARG A 177 24.18 -5.50 0.58
C ARG A 177 24.34 -4.27 1.48
N GLU A 178 25.54 -3.68 1.52
CA GLU A 178 25.82 -2.52 2.37
C GLU A 178 25.01 -1.28 1.93
N GLU A 179 24.90 -1.01 0.63
CA GLU A 179 24.07 0.08 0.12
C GLU A 179 22.60 -0.10 0.50
N MET A 180 22.08 -1.32 0.39
CA MET A 180 20.72 -1.63 0.80
C MET A 180 20.51 -1.49 2.31
N ASP A 181 21.47 -1.91 3.13
CA ASP A 181 21.39 -1.76 4.58
C ASP A 181 21.46 -0.29 5.00
N ARG A 182 22.31 0.52 4.36
CA ARG A 182 22.35 1.99 4.55
C ARG A 182 21.00 2.63 4.23
N TRP A 183 20.34 2.18 3.16
CA TRP A 183 18.99 2.65 2.83
C TRP A 183 17.97 2.28 3.90
N GLY A 184 17.99 1.05 4.40
CA GLY A 184 17.12 0.61 5.49
C GLY A 184 17.30 1.42 6.78
N VAL A 185 18.55 1.69 7.19
CA VAL A 185 18.84 2.58 8.34
C VAL A 185 18.28 3.98 8.09
N ARG A 186 18.55 4.56 6.90
CA ARG A 186 18.02 5.87 6.52
C ARG A 186 16.49 5.93 6.62
N SER A 187 15.79 4.92 6.09
CA SER A 187 14.32 4.85 6.11
C SER A 187 13.79 4.90 7.54
N HIS A 188 14.32 4.07 8.45
CA HIS A 188 13.94 4.10 9.85
C HIS A 188 14.21 5.44 10.52
N MET A 189 15.40 6.02 10.34
CA MET A 189 15.77 7.29 10.96
C MET A 189 14.91 8.46 10.48
N LEU A 190 14.55 8.49 9.19
CA LEU A 190 13.64 9.51 8.67
C LEU A 190 12.22 9.35 9.20
N ALA A 191 11.72 8.11 9.34
CA ALA A 191 10.42 7.86 9.92
C ALA A 191 10.36 8.26 11.41
N VAL A 192 11.43 7.98 12.18
CA VAL A 192 11.55 8.45 13.57
C VAL A 192 11.49 9.98 13.63
N LYS A 193 12.31 10.65 12.81
CA LYS A 193 12.34 12.11 12.76
C LYS A 193 10.98 12.72 12.37
N ALA A 194 10.31 12.13 11.38
CA ALA A 194 8.98 12.58 10.95
C ALA A 194 7.95 12.44 12.09
N ARG A 195 7.94 11.29 12.78
CA ARG A 195 7.08 11.09 13.95
C ARG A 195 7.36 12.10 15.05
N GLU A 196 8.63 12.29 15.44
CA GLU A 196 9.01 13.22 16.51
C GLU A 196 8.71 14.68 16.18
N SER A 197 8.67 15.04 14.89
CA SER A 197 8.28 16.39 14.45
C SER A 197 6.78 16.61 14.33
N GLY A 198 5.95 15.59 14.59
CA GLY A 198 4.50 15.65 14.41
C GLY A 198 4.06 15.63 12.94
N PHE A 199 4.95 15.25 12.00
CA PHE A 199 4.63 15.23 10.55
C PHE A 199 3.44 14.33 10.21
N PHE A 200 3.23 13.26 10.98
CA PHE A 200 2.15 12.30 10.74
C PHE A 200 0.86 12.58 11.52
N ASP A 201 0.81 13.63 12.35
CA ASP A 201 -0.33 13.87 13.28
C ASP A 201 -1.64 14.11 12.53
N ASP A 202 -1.58 14.74 11.36
CA ASP A 202 -2.77 15.03 10.54
C ASP A 202 -3.18 13.87 9.62
N GLU A 203 -2.30 12.87 9.40
CA GLU A 203 -2.61 11.75 8.49
C GLU A 203 -2.97 10.45 9.21
N ILE A 204 -2.49 10.23 10.45
CA ILE A 204 -2.77 9.01 11.19
C ILE A 204 -4.00 9.18 12.08
N LEU A 205 -5.03 8.35 11.82
CA LEU A 205 -6.17 8.20 12.71
C LEU A 205 -5.78 7.30 13.88
N PRO A 206 -5.75 7.80 15.13
CA PRO A 206 -5.44 6.96 16.28
C PRO A 206 -6.59 5.99 16.61
N PHE A 207 -6.25 4.81 17.13
CA PHE A 207 -7.20 3.80 17.59
C PHE A 207 -6.99 3.50 19.07
N ASP A 208 -8.08 3.48 19.84
CA ASP A 208 -8.08 3.03 21.23
C ASP A 208 -8.62 1.61 21.30
N LEU A 209 -7.71 0.62 21.43
CA LEU A 209 -8.04 -0.80 21.37
C LEU A 209 -8.08 -1.43 22.76
N LYS A 210 -9.17 -2.15 23.06
CA LYS A 210 -9.30 -2.93 24.28
C LYS A 210 -8.32 -4.10 24.26
N GLN A 211 -7.59 -4.25 25.35
CA GLN A 211 -6.69 -5.35 25.57
C GLN A 211 -7.42 -6.52 26.30
N PRO A 212 -6.90 -7.75 26.24
CA PRO A 212 -7.51 -8.91 26.94
C PRO A 212 -7.64 -8.72 28.44
N ASP A 213 -6.79 -7.91 29.07
CA ASP A 213 -6.82 -7.58 30.49
C ASP A 213 -7.84 -6.49 30.87
N GLY A 214 -8.60 -5.99 29.87
CA GLY A 214 -9.60 -4.92 30.03
C GLY A 214 -9.03 -3.50 29.97
N SER A 215 -7.72 -3.32 29.87
CA SER A 215 -7.10 -2.01 29.63
C SER A 215 -7.37 -1.53 28.19
N SER A 216 -7.11 -0.24 27.91
CA SER A 216 -7.16 0.33 26.59
C SER A 216 -5.75 0.75 26.17
N LYS A 217 -5.33 0.35 24.96
CA LYS A 217 -4.09 0.77 24.37
C LYS A 217 -4.36 1.71 23.20
N ARG A 218 -3.81 2.92 23.28
CA ARG A 218 -3.84 3.88 22.18
C ARG A 218 -2.76 3.53 21.15
N ILE A 219 -3.16 3.41 19.91
CA ILE A 219 -2.28 3.15 18.76
C ILE A 219 -2.37 4.39 17.85
N ASP A 220 -1.34 5.21 17.86
CA ASP A 220 -1.28 6.51 17.17
C ASP A 220 -0.02 6.70 16.31
N HIS A 221 0.76 5.63 16.14
CA HIS A 221 1.96 5.63 15.30
C HIS A 221 2.25 4.25 14.71
N ASP A 222 3.12 4.21 13.71
CA ASP A 222 3.48 2.99 12.99
C ASP A 222 4.37 2.08 13.83
N GLN A 223 3.97 0.81 13.96
CA GLN A 223 4.62 -0.18 14.84
C GLN A 223 5.99 -0.64 14.33
N ALA A 224 6.20 -0.60 12.99
CA ALA A 224 7.37 -1.23 12.40
C ALA A 224 8.64 -0.36 12.48
N VAL A 225 8.52 0.91 12.81
CA VAL A 225 9.64 1.85 12.91
C VAL A 225 10.54 1.50 14.08
N ARG A 226 11.86 1.46 13.85
CA ARG A 226 12.86 1.14 14.85
C ARG A 226 13.81 2.34 15.05
N GLU A 227 14.01 2.71 16.30
CA GLU A 227 14.85 3.85 16.70
C GLU A 227 16.32 3.48 16.88
N ASP A 228 16.59 2.20 17.11
CA ASP A 228 17.90 1.65 17.50
C ASP A 228 18.65 0.94 16.36
N VAL A 229 18.21 1.14 15.12
CA VAL A 229 18.81 0.50 13.94
C VAL A 229 20.15 1.13 13.61
N THR A 230 21.18 0.27 13.45
CA THR A 230 22.53 0.66 13.00
C THR A 230 23.00 -0.25 11.87
N LEU A 231 24.04 0.15 11.15
CA LEU A 231 24.64 -0.69 10.11
C LEU A 231 25.19 -2.00 10.70
N GLU A 232 25.76 -1.98 11.89
CA GLU A 232 26.28 -3.15 12.57
C GLU A 232 25.14 -4.13 12.89
N SER A 233 23.99 -3.63 13.37
CA SER A 233 22.82 -4.47 13.62
C SER A 233 22.21 -5.07 12.35
N MET A 234 22.29 -4.35 11.24
CA MET A 234 21.83 -4.83 9.92
C MET A 234 22.78 -5.89 9.34
N ALA A 235 24.09 -5.71 9.47
CA ALA A 235 25.11 -6.61 8.91
C ALA A 235 24.99 -8.04 9.44
N GLY A 236 24.53 -8.20 10.70
CA GLY A 236 24.34 -9.51 11.33
C GLY A 236 23.06 -10.26 10.91
N LEU A 237 22.19 -9.65 10.08
CA LEU A 237 20.94 -10.28 9.68
C LEU A 237 21.15 -11.35 8.60
N THR A 238 20.39 -12.45 8.74
CA THR A 238 20.41 -13.56 7.79
C THR A 238 19.65 -13.23 6.51
N THR A 239 19.96 -13.96 5.44
CA THR A 239 19.33 -13.86 4.11
C THR A 239 18.32 -14.99 3.93
N PRO A 240 17.02 -14.75 4.20
CA PRO A 240 16.03 -15.83 4.27
C PRO A 240 15.61 -16.40 2.90
N PHE A 241 15.88 -15.68 1.81
CA PHE A 241 15.44 -16.07 0.46
C PHE A 241 16.50 -16.85 -0.33
N ASP A 242 17.77 -16.46 -0.18
CA ASP A 242 18.94 -17.12 -0.78
C ASP A 242 20.05 -17.14 0.26
N PRO A 243 20.59 -18.32 0.67
CA PRO A 243 21.68 -18.39 1.65
C PRO A 243 22.92 -17.56 1.28
N ASN A 244 23.15 -17.38 -0.03
CA ASN A 244 24.23 -16.57 -0.58
C ASN A 244 23.75 -15.20 -1.09
N GLY A 245 22.55 -14.78 -0.67
CA GLY A 245 21.90 -13.58 -1.12
C GLY A 245 22.29 -12.33 -0.33
N THR A 246 21.56 -11.26 -0.58
CA THR A 246 21.80 -9.94 -0.03
C THR A 246 20.56 -9.35 0.66
N ILE A 247 19.39 -9.94 0.43
CA ILE A 247 18.12 -9.46 0.99
C ILE A 247 17.92 -10.02 2.39
N THR A 248 17.60 -9.13 3.33
CA THR A 248 17.40 -9.46 4.74
C THR A 248 16.18 -8.74 5.30
N PRO A 249 15.72 -9.10 6.52
CA PRO A 249 14.66 -8.35 7.20
C PRO A 249 15.01 -6.88 7.49
N GLY A 250 16.27 -6.47 7.36
CA GLY A 250 16.72 -5.09 7.55
C GLY A 250 16.59 -4.21 6.31
N ASN A 251 16.65 -4.81 5.11
CA ASN A 251 16.57 -4.10 3.83
C ASN A 251 15.33 -4.51 2.99
N ALA A 252 14.36 -5.15 3.66
CA ALA A 252 13.02 -5.49 3.15
C ALA A 252 11.95 -4.92 4.08
N SER A 253 10.83 -4.48 3.52
CA SER A 253 9.70 -4.05 4.34
C SER A 253 9.10 -5.23 5.13
N PRO A 254 8.58 -5.01 6.34
CA PRO A 254 7.83 -6.04 7.05
C PRO A 254 6.47 -6.31 6.39
N LEU A 255 5.83 -7.42 6.76
CA LEU A 255 4.41 -7.61 6.53
C LEU A 255 3.62 -6.69 7.46
N ASN A 256 2.55 -6.07 6.98
CA ASN A 256 1.81 -5.06 7.71
C ASN A 256 0.30 -5.32 7.72
N ALA A 257 -0.38 -4.62 8.64
CA ALA A 257 -1.81 -4.40 8.60
C ALA A 257 -2.08 -2.89 8.64
N GLY A 258 -3.12 -2.47 7.93
CA GLY A 258 -3.53 -1.08 7.89
C GLY A 258 -4.58 -0.79 6.83
N ALA A 259 -5.06 0.44 6.84
CA ALA A 259 -5.99 0.97 5.86
C ALA A 259 -5.68 2.44 5.55
N ALA A 260 -5.99 2.86 4.34
CA ALA A 260 -5.83 4.24 3.89
C ALA A 260 -6.98 4.65 2.97
N ALA A 261 -7.31 5.93 2.95
CA ALA A 261 -8.34 6.49 2.08
C ALA A 261 -7.92 7.86 1.54
N LEU A 262 -8.19 8.08 0.26
CA LEU A 262 -8.13 9.36 -0.41
C LEU A 262 -9.53 9.75 -0.87
N LEU A 263 -9.87 11.03 -0.72
CA LEU A 263 -11.05 11.64 -1.31
C LEU A 263 -10.63 12.35 -2.59
N LEU A 264 -11.08 11.84 -3.73
CA LEU A 264 -10.84 12.42 -5.04
C LEU A 264 -12.09 13.19 -5.49
N MET A 265 -11.89 14.35 -6.11
CA MET A 265 -12.98 15.16 -6.66
C MET A 265 -12.61 15.74 -8.02
N SER A 266 -13.62 16.09 -8.81
CA SER A 266 -13.39 17.05 -9.87
C SER A 266 -13.07 18.44 -9.28
N ALA A 267 -12.18 19.19 -9.94
CA ALA A 267 -11.82 20.52 -9.46
C ALA A 267 -13.05 21.44 -9.34
N GLU A 268 -14.01 21.29 -10.27
CA GLU A 268 -15.26 22.05 -10.25
C GLU A 268 -16.11 21.74 -9.01
N THR A 269 -16.23 20.44 -8.65
CA THR A 269 -16.99 20.00 -7.50
C THR A 269 -16.32 20.44 -6.19
N ALA A 270 -14.99 20.34 -6.10
CA ALA A 270 -14.26 20.84 -4.93
C ALA A 270 -14.48 22.35 -4.73
N MET A 271 -14.36 23.13 -5.80
CA MET A 271 -14.60 24.57 -5.77
C MET A 271 -16.04 24.90 -5.40
N ALA A 272 -17.03 24.22 -5.97
CA ALA A 272 -18.44 24.46 -5.69
C ALA A 272 -18.82 24.16 -4.23
N ARG A 273 -18.10 23.20 -3.60
CA ARG A 273 -18.29 22.84 -2.18
C ARG A 273 -17.40 23.64 -1.22
N GLY A 274 -16.56 24.54 -1.73
CA GLY A 274 -15.62 25.33 -0.91
C GLY A 274 -14.48 24.51 -0.33
N ILE A 275 -14.22 23.31 -0.86
CA ILE A 275 -13.14 22.42 -0.42
C ILE A 275 -11.85 22.85 -1.12
N GLN A 276 -10.83 23.17 -0.33
CA GLN A 276 -9.52 23.54 -0.84
C GLN A 276 -8.78 22.26 -1.30
N PRO A 277 -8.42 22.13 -2.60
CA PRO A 277 -7.62 21.02 -3.06
C PRO A 277 -6.24 20.94 -2.40
N LEU A 278 -5.82 19.74 -2.02
CA LEU A 278 -4.49 19.48 -1.49
C LEU A 278 -3.46 19.31 -2.61
N ALA A 279 -3.87 18.64 -3.70
CA ALA A 279 -3.04 18.39 -4.87
C ALA A 279 -3.90 18.14 -6.11
N VAL A 280 -3.29 18.29 -7.31
CA VAL A 280 -3.89 17.93 -8.59
C VAL A 280 -3.17 16.70 -9.14
N ILE A 281 -3.93 15.68 -9.55
CA ILE A 281 -3.37 14.51 -10.25
C ILE A 281 -3.12 14.89 -11.70
N ARG A 282 -1.85 14.95 -12.11
CA ARG A 282 -1.45 15.41 -13.44
C ARG A 282 -1.48 14.32 -14.50
N SER A 283 -1.08 13.10 -14.12
CA SER A 283 -0.97 11.98 -15.06
C SER A 283 -0.88 10.64 -14.34
N LEU A 284 -1.03 9.57 -15.09
CA LEU A 284 -0.96 8.19 -14.64
C LEU A 284 -0.03 7.38 -15.55
N GLY A 285 0.66 6.39 -14.96
CA GLY A 285 1.49 5.45 -15.72
C GLY A 285 1.38 4.02 -15.17
N PHE A 286 1.23 3.06 -16.07
CA PHE A 286 1.31 1.62 -15.78
C PHE A 286 2.34 0.98 -16.68
N ALA A 287 3.09 0.01 -16.16
CA ALA A 287 4.04 -0.78 -16.95
C ALA A 287 4.07 -2.23 -16.48
N GLY A 288 4.12 -3.14 -17.47
CA GLY A 288 4.50 -4.53 -17.25
C GLY A 288 6.00 -4.69 -17.48
N VAL A 289 6.63 -5.57 -16.72
CA VAL A 289 8.05 -5.93 -16.83
C VAL A 289 8.20 -7.44 -16.66
N ASP A 290 9.41 -7.96 -16.87
CA ASP A 290 9.75 -9.34 -16.52
C ASP A 290 9.39 -9.60 -15.04
N PRO A 291 8.47 -10.55 -14.75
CA PRO A 291 8.00 -10.79 -13.38
C PRO A 291 9.10 -11.21 -12.43
N THR A 292 10.18 -11.83 -12.93
CA THR A 292 11.32 -12.25 -12.11
C THR A 292 12.17 -11.09 -11.57
N VAL A 293 11.94 -9.87 -12.08
CA VAL A 293 12.59 -8.63 -11.66
C VAL A 293 11.57 -7.49 -11.53
N MET A 294 10.43 -7.79 -10.93
CA MET A 294 9.29 -6.87 -10.86
C MET A 294 9.64 -5.49 -10.29
N GLY A 295 10.68 -5.40 -9.46
CA GLY A 295 11.18 -4.14 -8.89
C GLY A 295 11.70 -3.13 -9.93
N LYS A 296 11.85 -3.53 -11.21
CA LYS A 296 12.09 -2.61 -12.32
C LYS A 296 10.84 -1.85 -12.79
N GLY A 297 9.64 -2.31 -12.40
CA GLY A 297 8.36 -1.76 -12.85
C GLY A 297 8.15 -0.27 -12.65
N PRO A 298 8.57 0.34 -11.52
CA PRO A 298 8.37 1.77 -11.28
C PRO A 298 9.00 2.66 -12.38
N VAL A 299 10.20 2.35 -12.83
CA VAL A 299 10.91 3.19 -13.82
C VAL A 299 10.12 3.39 -15.13
N PRO A 300 9.72 2.34 -15.87
CA PRO A 300 8.93 2.54 -17.09
C PRO A 300 7.51 3.08 -16.82
N ALA A 301 6.92 2.83 -15.64
CA ALA A 301 5.63 3.41 -15.28
C ALA A 301 5.75 4.93 -15.06
N VAL A 302 6.77 5.37 -14.32
CA VAL A 302 7.09 6.79 -14.09
C VAL A 302 7.38 7.50 -15.40
N ASN A 303 8.21 6.92 -16.28
CA ASN A 303 8.51 7.54 -17.59
C ASN A 303 7.23 7.79 -18.38
N LYS A 304 6.29 6.83 -18.43
CA LYS A 304 4.98 7.02 -19.08
C LYS A 304 4.15 8.15 -18.45
N ALA A 305 4.19 8.28 -17.12
CA ALA A 305 3.48 9.35 -16.43
C ALA A 305 4.10 10.72 -16.72
N LEU A 306 5.42 10.81 -16.66
CA LEU A 306 6.18 12.05 -16.97
C LEU A 306 5.96 12.49 -18.42
N ASP A 307 6.04 11.57 -19.37
CA ASP A 307 5.80 11.86 -20.79
C ASP A 307 4.40 12.44 -21.02
N LYS A 308 3.36 11.83 -20.38
CA LYS A 308 1.98 12.35 -20.49
C LYS A 308 1.80 13.73 -19.84
N ALA A 309 2.54 13.99 -18.76
CA ALA A 309 2.53 15.29 -18.08
C ALA A 309 3.42 16.33 -18.78
N ASN A 310 4.20 15.92 -19.79
CA ASN A 310 5.25 16.73 -20.43
C ASN A 310 6.28 17.26 -19.41
N LEU A 311 6.70 16.38 -18.49
CA LEU A 311 7.68 16.64 -17.43
C LEU A 311 8.90 15.70 -17.59
N LYS A 312 10.00 16.10 -16.98
CA LYS A 312 11.23 15.31 -16.84
C LYS A 312 11.43 14.94 -15.37
N ALA A 313 12.23 13.92 -15.11
CA ALA A 313 12.57 13.52 -13.74
C ALA A 313 13.20 14.68 -12.93
N ALA A 314 13.96 15.56 -13.58
CA ALA A 314 14.56 16.73 -12.96
C ALA A 314 13.56 17.82 -12.54
N ASP A 315 12.32 17.76 -13.02
CA ASP A 315 11.25 18.71 -12.68
C ASP A 315 10.47 18.26 -11.43
N ILE A 316 10.84 17.12 -10.83
CA ILE A 316 10.15 16.52 -9.68
C ILE A 316 10.93 16.80 -8.40
N ASP A 317 10.31 17.50 -7.48
CA ASP A 317 10.90 17.89 -6.19
C ASP A 317 10.88 16.76 -5.16
N CYS A 318 9.87 15.88 -5.20
CA CYS A 318 9.69 14.80 -4.23
C CYS A 318 9.26 13.51 -4.92
N TRP A 319 9.89 12.40 -4.50
CA TRP A 319 9.60 11.05 -4.99
C TRP A 319 9.12 10.17 -3.85
N GLU A 320 7.92 9.64 -3.98
CA GLU A 320 7.39 8.61 -3.11
C GLU A 320 7.41 7.26 -3.82
N ILE A 321 8.24 6.35 -3.35
CA ILE A 321 8.43 5.01 -3.92
C ILE A 321 8.23 3.99 -2.82
N ASN A 322 7.39 2.97 -3.08
CA ASN A 322 7.20 1.88 -2.12
C ASN A 322 8.52 1.13 -1.88
N GLU A 323 8.99 1.16 -0.65
CA GLU A 323 10.23 0.54 -0.21
C GLU A 323 10.03 -0.95 0.15
N ALA A 324 9.37 -1.73 -0.73
CA ALA A 324 9.20 -3.17 -0.49
C ALA A 324 10.54 -3.86 -0.20
N PHE A 325 11.59 -3.43 -0.92
CA PHE A 325 12.99 -3.77 -0.70
C PHE A 325 13.85 -2.55 -1.02
N SER A 326 14.91 -2.33 -0.25
CA SER A 326 15.83 -1.20 -0.48
C SER A 326 16.39 -1.20 -1.90
N VAL A 327 16.63 -2.37 -2.49
CA VAL A 327 17.12 -2.50 -3.88
C VAL A 327 16.18 -1.87 -4.90
N VAL A 328 14.88 -1.87 -4.66
CA VAL A 328 13.89 -1.26 -5.57
C VAL A 328 14.04 0.27 -5.55
N ALA A 329 14.06 0.86 -4.36
CA ALA A 329 14.24 2.30 -4.21
C ALA A 329 15.61 2.79 -4.75
N LEU A 330 16.68 2.02 -4.52
CA LEU A 330 18.00 2.33 -5.03
C LEU A 330 18.12 2.18 -6.55
N HIS A 331 17.33 1.29 -7.16
CA HIS A 331 17.28 1.12 -8.60
C HIS A 331 16.53 2.24 -9.32
N CYS A 332 15.49 2.81 -8.69
CA CYS A 332 14.68 3.90 -9.24
C CYS A 332 15.40 5.24 -9.21
#